data_200e185724891609ecca0a00031553eb
#
_entry.id   200e185724891609ecca0a00031553eb
#
_cell.length_a   1.000
_cell.length_b   1.000
_cell.length_c   1.000
_cell.angle_alpha   90.00
_cell.angle_beta   90.00
_cell.angle_gamma   90.00
#
_symmetry.space_group_name_H-M   'P 1'
#
loop_
_entity.id
_entity.type
_entity.pdbx_description
1 polymer ?
#
loop_
_entity_poly.entity_id
_entity_poly.type
_entity_poly.pdbx_seq_one_letter_code
_entity_poly.pdbx_strand_id
1 'polypeptide(L)'
;MYKRQFIICPIRSFSSTKIYKEVWDSETGSPLLHNTQELTKKIKSKLPDYDVHFAMRYQSPSIEKALDNILSKNPDELIILPLFPHYAAATTGSVYEEVSRLLSKRWVVPKIKFINQFYDNEKFIDAWIDKASKFEIDSYDKVIFSYHGIPNSHVDNVYQDSACTDHNCETAITENNKFCYKATTYETTKILAERLNIPDDKYIVTYQSRLTNKWLSPFTDEVLESLPKDDKKNVLVFSPAFTADCLETIIEIGDEYKELFEESGGKNLDYVESLNYSDLWADAIIDIIK
;
A
#
# COMPACT_ATOMS: atom_id res chain seq x y z
N MET A 1 -12.22 26.39 1.04
CA MET A 1 -12.96 25.15 1.39
C MET A 1 -14.13 24.87 0.46
N TYR A 2 -15.04 25.83 0.18
CA TYR A 2 -16.24 25.65 -0.66
C TYR A 2 -15.98 25.22 -2.12
N LYS A 3 -14.92 25.72 -2.79
CA LYS A 3 -14.64 25.36 -4.20
C LYS A 3 -14.24 23.88 -4.41
N ARG A 4 -13.62 23.23 -3.42
CA ARG A 4 -13.29 21.80 -3.49
C ARG A 4 -14.52 20.90 -3.44
N GLN A 5 -15.48 21.19 -2.57
CA GLN A 5 -16.65 20.33 -2.37
C GLN A 5 -17.70 20.45 -3.50
N PHE A 6 -17.85 21.63 -4.13
CA PHE A 6 -18.94 21.86 -5.09
C PHE A 6 -18.53 21.78 -6.57
N ILE A 7 -17.25 21.91 -6.89
CA ILE A 7 -16.79 21.91 -8.29
C ILE A 7 -15.81 20.76 -8.55
N ILE A 8 -14.79 20.57 -7.72
CA ILE A 8 -13.76 19.56 -7.95
C ILE A 8 -14.25 18.15 -7.61
N CYS A 9 -14.95 17.98 -6.48
CA CYS A 9 -15.48 16.66 -6.09
C CYS A 9 -16.50 16.08 -7.08
N PRO A 10 -17.51 16.83 -7.59
CA PRO A 10 -18.44 16.28 -8.57
C PRO A 10 -17.78 15.86 -9.88
N ILE A 11 -16.87 16.68 -10.43
CA ILE A 11 -16.19 16.37 -11.69
C ILE A 11 -15.29 15.13 -11.55
N ARG A 12 -14.55 15.02 -10.45
CA ARG A 12 -13.75 13.82 -10.14
C ARG A 12 -14.61 12.61 -9.83
N SER A 13 -15.76 12.76 -9.18
CA SER A 13 -16.63 11.63 -8.87
C SER A 13 -17.21 10.98 -10.12
N PHE A 14 -17.49 11.74 -11.20
CA PHE A 14 -17.97 11.16 -12.45
C PHE A 14 -16.89 10.33 -13.17
N SER A 15 -15.65 10.81 -13.23
CA SER A 15 -14.54 10.05 -13.81
C SER A 15 -14.19 8.84 -12.94
N SER A 16 -14.09 9.01 -11.62
CA SER A 16 -13.83 7.92 -10.68
C SER A 16 -14.94 6.85 -10.72
N THR A 17 -16.22 7.23 -10.84
CA THR A 17 -17.33 6.28 -10.91
C THR A 17 -17.23 5.38 -12.15
N LYS A 18 -16.78 5.92 -13.29
CA LYS A 18 -16.58 5.12 -14.51
C LYS A 18 -15.48 4.09 -14.28
N ILE A 19 -14.34 4.52 -13.79
CA ILE A 19 -13.17 3.66 -13.53
C ILE A 19 -13.50 2.61 -12.45
N TYR A 20 -14.22 2.98 -11.36
CA TYR A 20 -14.65 2.00 -10.37
C TYR A 20 -15.60 0.92 -10.93
N LYS A 21 -16.38 1.22 -11.99
CA LYS A 21 -17.21 0.22 -12.66
C LYS A 21 -16.39 -0.80 -13.45
N GLU A 22 -15.21 -0.44 -13.92
CA GLU A 22 -14.33 -1.31 -14.68
C GLU A 22 -13.69 -2.40 -13.79
N VAL A 23 -13.40 -2.07 -12.52
CA VAL A 23 -12.89 -3.04 -11.53
C VAL A 23 -13.99 -3.75 -10.73
N TRP A 24 -15.26 -3.36 -10.94
CA TRP A 24 -16.37 -3.88 -10.16
C TRP A 24 -16.77 -5.26 -10.66
N ASP A 25 -16.53 -6.27 -9.84
CA ASP A 25 -16.99 -7.64 -10.11
C ASP A 25 -18.50 -7.76 -9.85
N SER A 26 -19.22 -8.43 -10.75
CA SER A 26 -20.67 -8.56 -10.68
C SER A 26 -21.19 -9.37 -9.49
N GLU A 27 -20.36 -10.28 -8.95
CA GLU A 27 -20.72 -11.18 -7.84
C GLU A 27 -20.16 -10.67 -6.51
N THR A 28 -18.91 -10.21 -6.51
CA THR A 28 -18.16 -9.85 -5.29
C THR A 28 -18.08 -8.34 -5.04
N GLY A 29 -18.38 -7.51 -6.03
CA GLY A 29 -18.36 -6.06 -5.94
C GLY A 29 -16.96 -5.47 -6.01
N SER A 30 -16.60 -4.61 -5.05
CA SER A 30 -15.27 -3.99 -4.99
C SER A 30 -14.19 -5.02 -4.63
N PRO A 31 -13.14 -5.20 -5.45
CA PRO A 31 -12.03 -6.13 -5.13
C PRO A 31 -11.40 -5.85 -3.78
N LEU A 32 -11.13 -4.58 -3.46
CA LEU A 32 -10.57 -4.20 -2.16
C LEU A 32 -11.45 -4.63 -0.99
N LEU A 33 -12.76 -4.42 -1.09
CA LEU A 33 -13.69 -4.80 -0.03
C LEU A 33 -13.78 -6.33 0.09
N HIS A 34 -13.93 -7.03 -1.02
CA HIS A 34 -13.98 -8.49 -1.07
C HIS A 34 -12.71 -9.10 -0.45
N ASN A 35 -11.54 -8.69 -0.92
CA ASN A 35 -10.26 -9.18 -0.42
C ASN A 35 -10.09 -8.93 1.09
N THR A 36 -10.50 -7.75 1.57
CA THR A 36 -10.45 -7.43 3.00
C THR A 36 -11.42 -8.30 3.82
N GLN A 37 -12.60 -8.60 3.29
CA GLN A 37 -13.57 -9.49 3.95
C GLN A 37 -13.06 -10.92 4.05
N GLU A 38 -12.53 -11.49 2.95
CA GLU A 38 -12.01 -12.85 2.93
C GLU A 38 -10.76 -12.99 3.84
N LEU A 39 -9.86 -12.00 3.80
CA LEU A 39 -8.73 -11.93 4.72
C LEU A 39 -9.20 -11.91 6.19
N THR A 40 -10.21 -11.10 6.50
CA THR A 40 -10.77 -11.04 7.86
C THR A 40 -11.36 -12.38 8.31
N LYS A 41 -12.05 -13.11 7.43
CA LYS A 41 -12.56 -14.46 7.72
C LYS A 41 -11.42 -15.43 8.06
N LYS A 42 -10.34 -15.40 7.27
CA LYS A 42 -9.15 -16.24 7.52
C LYS A 42 -8.49 -15.92 8.86
N ILE A 43 -8.30 -14.64 9.17
CA ILE A 43 -7.70 -14.22 10.44
C ILE A 43 -8.59 -14.66 11.60
N LYS A 44 -9.92 -14.50 11.52
CA LYS A 44 -10.87 -14.98 12.54
C LYS A 44 -10.73 -16.47 12.80
N SER A 45 -10.61 -17.27 11.75
CA SER A 45 -10.48 -18.73 11.89
C SER A 45 -9.16 -19.15 12.56
N LYS A 46 -8.10 -18.36 12.38
CA LYS A 46 -6.76 -18.61 12.97
C LYS A 46 -6.59 -18.01 14.38
N LEU A 47 -7.45 -17.07 14.78
CA LEU A 47 -7.41 -16.36 16.07
C LEU A 47 -8.75 -16.49 16.81
N PRO A 48 -9.12 -17.69 17.30
CA PRO A 48 -10.42 -17.91 17.94
C PRO A 48 -10.63 -17.10 19.22
N ASP A 49 -9.56 -16.70 19.89
CA ASP A 49 -9.61 -15.91 21.13
C ASP A 49 -9.69 -14.39 20.89
N TYR A 50 -9.67 -13.95 19.62
CA TYR A 50 -9.74 -12.54 19.25
C TYR A 50 -11.07 -12.21 18.58
N ASP A 51 -11.61 -11.04 18.92
CA ASP A 51 -12.75 -10.48 18.20
C ASP A 51 -12.27 -9.60 17.04
N VAL A 52 -12.08 -10.19 15.88
CA VAL A 52 -11.49 -9.53 14.70
C VAL A 52 -12.55 -8.81 13.91
N HIS A 53 -12.32 -7.54 13.60
CA HIS A 53 -13.16 -6.69 12.75
C HIS A 53 -12.31 -5.98 11.70
N PHE A 54 -12.91 -5.66 10.55
CA PHE A 54 -12.31 -4.72 9.62
C PHE A 54 -13.16 -3.45 9.52
N ALA A 55 -12.53 -2.37 9.12
CA ALA A 55 -13.18 -1.10 8.86
C ALA A 55 -12.47 -0.36 7.72
N MET A 56 -13.24 0.47 7.02
CA MET A 56 -12.74 1.33 5.95
C MET A 56 -12.63 2.77 6.46
N ARG A 57 -11.55 3.48 6.05
CA ARG A 57 -11.33 4.87 6.48
C ARG A 57 -12.41 5.84 5.97
N TYR A 58 -12.89 5.63 4.75
CA TYR A 58 -13.79 6.55 4.06
C TYR A 58 -15.11 5.94 3.59
N GLN A 59 -15.33 4.63 3.79
CA GLN A 59 -16.50 3.89 3.33
C GLN A 59 -17.07 3.00 4.43
N SER A 60 -17.99 2.12 4.07
CA SER A 60 -18.56 1.11 4.98
C SER A 60 -17.81 -0.22 4.88
N PRO A 61 -17.66 -0.94 6.03
CA PRO A 61 -18.01 -0.53 7.39
C PRO A 61 -17.09 0.57 7.90
N SER A 62 -17.64 1.58 8.58
CA SER A 62 -16.86 2.70 9.11
C SER A 62 -16.06 2.29 10.37
N ILE A 63 -14.96 3.00 10.63
CA ILE A 63 -14.17 2.84 11.86
C ILE A 63 -15.07 3.04 13.10
N GLU A 64 -15.96 4.02 13.08
CA GLU A 64 -16.89 4.28 14.20
C GLU A 64 -17.75 3.07 14.51
N LYS A 65 -18.40 2.49 13.49
CA LYS A 65 -19.26 1.30 13.67
C LYS A 65 -18.48 0.10 14.16
N ALA A 66 -17.26 -0.11 13.68
CA ALA A 66 -16.40 -1.20 14.14
C ALA A 66 -16.01 -1.01 15.61
N LEU A 67 -15.61 0.21 16.00
CA LEU A 67 -15.28 0.55 17.38
C LEU A 67 -16.48 0.38 18.31
N ASP A 68 -17.68 0.80 17.90
CA ASP A 68 -18.91 0.61 18.71
C ASP A 68 -19.17 -0.86 18.99
N ASN A 69 -19.05 -1.71 17.97
CA ASN A 69 -19.25 -3.14 18.10
C ASN A 69 -18.21 -3.79 19.04
N ILE A 70 -16.94 -3.40 18.91
CA ILE A 70 -15.85 -3.94 19.72
C ILE A 70 -16.00 -3.48 21.18
N LEU A 71 -16.15 -2.18 21.40
CA LEU A 71 -16.17 -1.58 22.74
C LEU A 71 -17.41 -1.97 23.55
N SER A 72 -18.53 -2.33 22.88
CA SER A 72 -19.72 -2.86 23.58
C SER A 72 -19.47 -4.19 24.33
N LYS A 73 -18.39 -4.89 23.99
CA LYS A 73 -17.98 -6.17 24.60
C LYS A 73 -16.96 -6.02 25.73
N ASN A 74 -16.57 -4.77 26.06
CA ASN A 74 -15.56 -4.45 27.08
C ASN A 74 -14.26 -5.25 26.94
N PRO A 75 -13.53 -5.15 25.81
CA PRO A 75 -12.28 -5.87 25.62
C PRO A 75 -11.18 -5.33 26.53
N ASP A 76 -10.24 -6.18 26.93
CA ASP A 76 -9.06 -5.79 27.71
C ASP A 76 -8.08 -4.94 26.90
N GLU A 77 -7.93 -5.27 25.61
CA GLU A 77 -7.03 -4.59 24.69
C GLU A 77 -7.68 -4.41 23.32
N LEU A 78 -7.39 -3.28 22.69
CA LEU A 78 -7.76 -2.94 21.31
C LEU A 78 -6.49 -2.84 20.47
N ILE A 79 -6.34 -3.76 19.51
CA ILE A 79 -5.23 -3.72 18.54
C ILE A 79 -5.73 -3.12 17.24
N ILE A 80 -5.05 -2.10 16.75
CA ILE A 80 -5.38 -1.42 15.51
C ILE A 80 -4.23 -1.60 14.54
N LEU A 81 -4.52 -2.25 13.42
CA LEU A 81 -3.57 -2.51 12.34
C LEU A 81 -4.10 -1.88 11.04
N PRO A 82 -3.64 -0.67 10.66
CA PRO A 82 -3.84 -0.16 9.31
C PRO A 82 -3.07 -1.03 8.31
N LEU A 83 -3.72 -1.49 7.24
CA LEU A 83 -3.09 -2.38 6.25
C LEU A 83 -2.22 -1.61 5.26
N PHE A 84 -1.42 -0.68 5.77
CA PHE A 84 -0.41 0.08 5.05
C PHE A 84 0.98 -0.27 5.62
N PRO A 85 1.82 -1.00 4.87
CA PRO A 85 3.13 -1.45 5.39
C PRO A 85 4.04 -0.30 5.79
N HIS A 86 3.98 0.80 5.04
CA HIS A 86 4.82 1.98 5.19
C HIS A 86 4.02 3.11 5.83
N TYR A 87 4.57 3.74 6.86
CA TYR A 87 3.92 4.88 7.49
C TYR A 87 3.83 6.07 6.54
N ALA A 88 2.65 6.63 6.41
CA ALA A 88 2.44 7.97 5.85
C ALA A 88 1.34 8.70 6.62
N ALA A 89 1.47 10.02 6.74
CA ALA A 89 0.44 10.83 7.42
C ALA A 89 -0.93 10.72 6.74
N ALA A 90 -0.95 10.55 5.40
CA ALA A 90 -2.17 10.41 4.62
C ALA A 90 -2.86 9.04 4.77
N THR A 91 -2.14 8.01 5.19
CA THR A 91 -2.64 6.63 5.35
C THR A 91 -2.74 6.25 6.82
N THR A 92 -1.70 5.67 7.39
CA THR A 92 -1.65 5.24 8.81
C THR A 92 -1.96 6.40 9.75
N GLY A 93 -1.38 7.58 9.53
CA GLY A 93 -1.66 8.78 10.33
C GLY A 93 -3.12 9.20 10.30
N SER A 94 -3.78 9.13 9.15
CA SER A 94 -5.21 9.42 8.99
C SER A 94 -6.11 8.43 9.74
N VAL A 95 -5.74 7.15 9.78
CA VAL A 95 -6.46 6.14 10.59
C VAL A 95 -6.28 6.43 12.08
N TYR A 96 -5.05 6.74 12.50
CA TYR A 96 -4.75 7.11 13.88
C TYR A 96 -5.55 8.32 14.34
N GLU A 97 -5.61 9.37 13.53
CA GLU A 97 -6.40 10.59 13.80
C GLU A 97 -7.87 10.24 14.05
N GLU A 98 -8.49 9.46 13.13
CA GLU A 98 -9.90 9.11 13.24
C GLU A 98 -10.21 8.24 14.45
N VAL A 99 -9.39 7.22 14.68
CA VAL A 99 -9.54 6.35 15.86
C VAL A 99 -9.40 7.16 17.14
N SER A 100 -8.39 8.01 17.26
CA SER A 100 -8.18 8.86 18.43
C SER A 100 -9.34 9.84 18.64
N ARG A 101 -9.85 10.45 17.58
CA ARG A 101 -11.01 11.35 17.61
C ARG A 101 -12.27 10.64 18.11
N LEU A 102 -12.47 9.37 17.72
CA LEU A 102 -13.62 8.58 18.17
C LEU A 102 -13.47 8.12 19.61
N LEU A 103 -12.28 7.67 20.00
CA LEU A 103 -12.00 7.21 21.35
C LEU A 103 -12.01 8.34 22.37
N SER A 104 -11.60 9.55 22.01
CA SER A 104 -11.64 10.72 22.92
C SER A 104 -13.05 11.10 23.42
N LYS A 105 -14.10 10.59 22.76
CA LYS A 105 -15.49 10.78 23.15
C LYS A 105 -16.00 9.71 24.13
N ARG A 106 -15.19 8.72 24.46
CA ARG A 106 -15.58 7.59 25.33
C ARG A 106 -15.17 7.82 26.78
N TRP A 107 -16.02 7.41 27.72
CA TRP A 107 -15.71 7.48 29.13
C TRP A 107 -14.72 6.39 29.60
N VAL A 108 -14.71 5.27 28.88
CA VAL A 108 -13.81 4.15 29.15
C VAL A 108 -13.18 3.71 27.83
N VAL A 109 -11.86 3.53 27.87
CA VAL A 109 -11.07 3.09 26.72
C VAL A 109 -10.17 1.95 27.18
N PRO A 110 -10.13 0.80 26.49
CA PRO A 110 -9.23 -0.31 26.83
C PRO A 110 -7.77 0.07 26.56
N LYS A 111 -6.84 -0.80 26.93
CA LYS A 111 -5.46 -0.68 26.46
C LYS A 111 -5.43 -0.67 24.93
N ILE A 112 -4.66 0.25 24.34
CA ILE A 112 -4.56 0.37 22.87
C ILE A 112 -3.15 -0.01 22.42
N LYS A 113 -3.05 -0.96 21.48
CA LYS A 113 -1.86 -1.25 20.70
C LYS A 113 -2.09 -0.76 19.27
N PHE A 114 -1.33 0.23 18.83
CA PHE A 114 -1.42 0.76 17.47
C PHE A 114 -0.17 0.36 16.68
N ILE A 115 -0.36 -0.35 15.56
CA ILE A 115 0.71 -0.79 14.69
C ILE A 115 0.93 0.30 13.63
N ASN A 116 2.09 0.96 13.66
CA ASN A 116 2.36 2.08 12.77
C ASN A 116 2.84 1.66 11.38
N GLN A 117 3.62 0.59 11.30
CA GLN A 117 4.23 0.09 10.07
C GLN A 117 4.71 -1.36 10.27
N PHE A 118 4.91 -2.08 9.16
CA PHE A 118 5.39 -3.47 9.16
C PHE A 118 6.14 -3.81 7.87
N TYR A 119 6.74 -2.81 7.24
CA TYR A 119 7.40 -2.86 5.94
C TYR A 119 8.55 -3.87 5.84
N ASP A 120 9.15 -4.23 6.96
CA ASP A 120 10.30 -5.14 7.12
C ASP A 120 9.94 -6.46 7.84
N ASN A 121 8.66 -6.68 8.13
CA ASN A 121 8.24 -7.92 8.80
C ASN A 121 8.55 -9.15 7.91
N GLU A 122 9.27 -10.13 8.45
CA GLU A 122 9.74 -11.29 7.69
C GLU A 122 8.61 -12.06 7.00
N LYS A 123 7.49 -12.28 7.68
CA LYS A 123 6.35 -13.01 7.08
C LYS A 123 5.60 -12.18 6.03
N PHE A 124 5.57 -10.86 6.17
CA PHE A 124 5.07 -9.97 5.12
C PHE A 124 5.94 -10.08 3.86
N ILE A 125 7.26 -10.11 4.03
CA ILE A 125 8.20 -10.32 2.92
C ILE A 125 8.02 -11.73 2.31
N ASP A 126 7.90 -12.77 3.14
CA ASP A 126 7.65 -14.14 2.67
C ASP A 126 6.38 -14.26 1.82
N ALA A 127 5.32 -13.54 2.19
CA ALA A 127 4.08 -13.52 1.42
C ALA A 127 4.27 -12.89 0.03
N TRP A 128 5.14 -11.87 -0.11
CA TRP A 128 5.49 -11.29 -1.41
C TRP A 128 6.39 -12.21 -2.24
N ILE A 129 7.32 -12.93 -1.60
CA ILE A 129 8.16 -13.92 -2.28
C ILE A 129 7.31 -15.05 -2.85
N ASP A 130 6.33 -15.53 -2.10
CA ASP A 130 5.37 -16.55 -2.58
C ASP A 130 4.61 -16.05 -3.82
N LYS A 131 4.11 -14.81 -3.81
CA LYS A 131 3.46 -14.21 -4.98
C LYS A 131 4.41 -14.13 -6.19
N ALA A 132 5.66 -13.77 -5.96
CA ALA A 132 6.68 -13.66 -6.98
C ALA A 132 7.12 -15.02 -7.55
N SER A 133 6.93 -16.11 -6.82
CA SER A 133 7.37 -17.47 -7.23
C SER A 133 6.69 -17.97 -8.52
N LYS A 134 5.62 -17.31 -8.94
CA LYS A 134 4.90 -17.62 -10.20
C LYS A 134 5.62 -17.07 -11.45
N PHE A 135 6.66 -16.23 -11.26
CA PHE A 135 7.35 -15.52 -12.34
C PHE A 135 8.81 -15.96 -12.45
N GLU A 136 9.28 -16.16 -13.66
CA GLU A 136 10.68 -16.36 -13.99
C GLU A 136 11.41 -15.01 -14.01
N ILE A 137 11.80 -14.49 -12.81
CA ILE A 137 12.33 -13.13 -12.64
C ILE A 137 13.54 -12.87 -13.55
N ASP A 138 14.35 -13.88 -13.82
CA ASP A 138 15.52 -13.76 -14.68
C ASP A 138 15.17 -13.48 -16.15
N SER A 139 13.96 -13.81 -16.59
CA SER A 139 13.49 -13.58 -17.96
C SER A 139 13.11 -12.12 -18.24
N TYR A 140 12.94 -11.29 -17.20
CA TYR A 140 12.63 -9.88 -17.35
C TYR A 140 13.88 -9.02 -17.47
N ASP A 141 13.80 -7.98 -18.30
CA ASP A 141 14.89 -7.01 -18.51
C ASP A 141 15.02 -6.04 -17.32
N LYS A 142 13.89 -5.74 -16.64
CA LYS A 142 13.83 -4.84 -15.49
C LYS A 142 12.72 -5.25 -14.54
N VAL A 143 12.96 -5.07 -13.25
CA VAL A 143 11.94 -5.21 -12.19
C VAL A 143 11.65 -3.84 -11.61
N ILE A 144 10.37 -3.47 -11.54
CA ILE A 144 9.92 -2.18 -11.03
C ILE A 144 9.21 -2.42 -9.69
N PHE A 145 9.66 -1.73 -8.66
CA PHE A 145 8.94 -1.65 -7.39
C PHE A 145 8.21 -0.31 -7.34
N SER A 146 6.93 -0.34 -7.71
CA SER A 146 6.07 0.85 -7.80
C SER A 146 5.31 1.05 -6.49
N TYR A 147 5.45 2.24 -5.91
CA TYR A 147 4.76 2.65 -4.69
C TYR A 147 3.82 3.82 -4.99
N HIS A 148 2.77 3.99 -4.20
CA HIS A 148 1.94 5.18 -4.35
C HIS A 148 2.77 6.43 -4.01
N GLY A 149 2.82 7.41 -4.91
CA GLY A 149 3.49 8.67 -4.67
C GLY A 149 2.86 9.46 -3.53
N ILE A 150 3.67 10.23 -2.82
CA ILE A 150 3.20 11.23 -1.86
C ILE A 150 3.91 12.55 -2.11
N PRO A 151 3.33 13.71 -1.70
CA PRO A 151 4.00 15.00 -1.83
C PRO A 151 5.35 15.02 -1.10
N ASN A 152 6.38 15.63 -1.69
CA ASN A 152 7.69 15.79 -1.06
C ASN A 152 7.59 16.46 0.32
N SER A 153 6.67 17.42 0.50
CA SER A 153 6.43 18.05 1.78
C SER A 153 5.96 17.09 2.89
N HIS A 154 5.34 15.95 2.54
CA HIS A 154 4.99 14.94 3.53
C HIS A 154 6.21 14.19 4.04
N VAL A 155 7.22 14.02 3.17
CA VAL A 155 8.50 13.41 3.55
C VAL A 155 9.33 14.40 4.37
N ASP A 156 9.40 15.68 3.95
CA ASP A 156 10.12 16.72 4.67
C ASP A 156 9.60 16.90 6.10
N ASN A 157 8.28 16.86 6.29
CA ASN A 157 7.65 17.01 7.62
C ASN A 157 7.94 15.88 8.61
N VAL A 158 8.59 14.81 8.19
CA VAL A 158 9.08 13.75 9.10
C VAL A 158 10.25 14.26 9.95
N TYR A 159 11.00 15.24 9.45
CA TYR A 159 12.16 15.79 10.09
C TYR A 159 11.85 17.12 10.78
N GLN A 160 12.48 17.38 11.93
CA GLN A 160 12.23 18.60 12.71
C GLN A 160 12.73 19.88 12.02
N ASP A 161 13.76 19.75 11.21
CA ASP A 161 14.35 20.85 10.42
C ASP A 161 13.65 21.09 9.08
N SER A 162 12.61 20.30 8.78
CA SER A 162 11.84 20.37 7.53
C SER A 162 12.67 20.18 6.25
N ALA A 163 13.85 19.56 6.36
CA ALA A 163 14.73 19.27 5.23
C ALA A 163 15.01 17.77 5.11
N CYS A 164 14.68 17.19 3.96
CA CYS A 164 14.93 15.77 3.64
C CYS A 164 16.23 15.56 2.85
N THR A 165 17.07 16.58 2.69
CA THR A 165 18.10 16.64 1.65
C THR A 165 19.25 15.66 1.83
N ASP A 166 19.57 15.20 3.05
CA ASP A 166 20.82 14.46 3.32
C ASP A 166 20.69 13.25 4.25
N HIS A 167 19.54 12.59 4.29
CA HIS A 167 19.31 11.48 5.20
C HIS A 167 19.62 10.08 4.62
N ASN A 168 20.22 10.00 3.43
CA ASN A 168 20.55 8.74 2.72
C ASN A 168 19.39 7.73 2.70
N CYS A 169 18.17 8.22 2.50
CA CYS A 169 16.93 7.46 2.61
C CYS A 169 16.86 6.25 1.66
N GLU A 170 17.68 6.24 0.61
CA GLU A 170 17.73 5.17 -0.39
C GLU A 170 18.69 4.04 -0.01
N THR A 171 19.53 4.23 1.00
CA THR A 171 20.60 3.28 1.31
C THR A 171 20.40 2.52 2.59
N ALA A 172 19.88 3.15 3.64
CA ALA A 172 19.72 2.50 4.94
C ALA A 172 18.65 3.16 5.82
N ILE A 173 18.03 2.34 6.67
CA ILE A 173 17.21 2.81 7.78
C ILE A 173 18.09 3.25 8.94
N THR A 174 17.78 4.40 9.51
CA THR A 174 18.42 5.00 10.67
C THR A 174 17.38 5.45 11.68
N GLU A 175 17.78 5.82 12.90
CA GLU A 175 16.88 6.38 13.90
C GLU A 175 16.15 7.66 13.39
N ASN A 176 16.77 8.41 12.50
CA ASN A 176 16.21 9.66 11.98
C ASN A 176 15.19 9.44 10.86
N ASN A 177 15.30 8.35 10.06
CA ASN A 177 14.46 8.12 8.90
C ASN A 177 13.53 6.90 9.00
N LYS A 178 13.48 6.21 10.13
CA LYS A 178 12.68 4.98 10.34
C LYS A 178 11.17 5.16 10.13
N PHE A 179 10.65 6.37 10.16
CA PHE A 179 9.27 6.70 9.84
C PHE A 179 9.12 7.46 8.52
N CYS A 180 10.20 7.60 7.76
CA CYS A 180 10.16 8.23 6.45
C CYS A 180 9.61 7.25 5.41
N TYR A 181 8.51 7.60 4.75
CA TYR A 181 7.89 6.78 3.71
C TYR A 181 8.88 6.38 2.61
N LYS A 182 9.68 7.35 2.12
CA LYS A 182 10.70 7.07 1.10
C LYS A 182 11.71 6.04 1.59
N ALA A 183 12.27 6.21 2.78
CA ALA A 183 13.26 5.28 3.34
C ALA A 183 12.70 3.87 3.48
N THR A 184 11.47 3.73 4.01
CA THR A 184 10.86 2.42 4.23
C THR A 184 10.45 1.73 2.93
N THR A 185 10.09 2.46 1.86
CA THR A 185 9.84 1.86 0.53
C THR A 185 11.13 1.30 -0.09
N TYR A 186 12.25 2.02 0.03
CA TYR A 186 13.55 1.52 -0.43
C TYR A 186 14.01 0.30 0.37
N GLU A 187 13.80 0.29 1.69
CA GLU A 187 14.18 -0.85 2.53
C GLU A 187 13.36 -2.11 2.18
N THR A 188 12.04 -2.00 2.04
CA THR A 188 11.22 -3.13 1.57
C THR A 188 11.71 -3.65 0.23
N THR A 189 12.01 -2.75 -0.71
CA THR A 189 12.54 -3.13 -2.03
C THR A 189 13.86 -3.88 -1.91
N LYS A 190 14.79 -3.36 -1.10
CA LYS A 190 16.09 -3.99 -0.88
C LYS A 190 15.95 -5.39 -0.31
N ILE A 191 15.12 -5.56 0.74
CA ILE A 191 14.88 -6.88 1.34
C ILE A 191 14.28 -7.84 0.31
N LEU A 192 13.28 -7.41 -0.47
CA LEU A 192 12.68 -8.23 -1.51
C LEU A 192 13.68 -8.58 -2.61
N ALA A 193 14.47 -7.62 -3.09
CA ALA A 193 15.47 -7.83 -4.12
C ALA A 193 16.55 -8.82 -3.65
N GLU A 194 17.07 -8.67 -2.44
CA GLU A 194 18.04 -9.60 -1.84
C GLU A 194 17.46 -11.02 -1.73
N ARG A 195 16.23 -11.16 -1.22
CA ARG A 195 15.56 -12.45 -1.03
C ARG A 195 15.19 -13.14 -2.34
N LEU A 196 14.89 -12.38 -3.39
CA LEU A 196 14.58 -12.85 -4.75
C LEU A 196 15.83 -12.96 -5.64
N ASN A 197 17.01 -12.65 -5.13
CA ASN A 197 18.29 -12.61 -5.85
C ASN A 197 18.26 -11.68 -7.09
N ILE A 198 17.59 -10.53 -6.98
CA ILE A 198 17.52 -9.52 -8.05
C ILE A 198 18.74 -8.58 -7.91
N PRO A 199 19.63 -8.51 -8.91
CA PRO A 199 20.79 -7.60 -8.87
C PRO A 199 20.37 -6.12 -8.82
N ASP A 200 21.20 -5.26 -8.21
CA ASP A 200 20.92 -3.83 -8.04
C ASP A 200 20.67 -3.09 -9.36
N ASP A 201 21.35 -3.48 -10.42
CA ASP A 201 21.18 -2.90 -11.74
C ASP A 201 19.93 -3.40 -12.47
N LYS A 202 19.25 -4.43 -11.96
CA LYS A 202 18.06 -5.04 -12.56
C LYS A 202 16.75 -4.48 -12.00
N TYR A 203 16.74 -3.80 -10.86
CA TYR A 203 15.50 -3.24 -10.31
C TYR A 203 15.54 -1.71 -10.18
N ILE A 204 14.39 -1.12 -9.97
CA ILE A 204 14.22 0.32 -9.70
C ILE A 204 13.00 0.56 -8.81
N VAL A 205 13.13 1.48 -7.85
CA VAL A 205 12.02 2.02 -7.07
C VAL A 205 11.39 3.17 -7.82
N THR A 206 10.07 3.16 -7.96
CA THR A 206 9.32 4.23 -8.64
C THR A 206 8.07 4.60 -7.84
N TYR A 207 7.45 5.74 -8.19
CA TYR A 207 6.25 6.23 -7.54
C TYR A 207 5.16 6.53 -8.56
N GLN A 208 3.96 5.94 -8.35
CA GLN A 208 2.78 6.06 -9.21
C GLN A 208 1.76 7.07 -8.67
N SER A 209 0.70 7.34 -9.44
CA SER A 209 -0.49 8.11 -9.03
C SER A 209 -0.20 9.55 -8.64
N ARG A 210 0.85 10.16 -9.19
CA ARG A 210 1.22 11.55 -8.88
C ARG A 210 0.13 12.54 -9.30
N LEU A 211 -0.06 13.57 -8.49
CA LEU A 211 -0.90 14.71 -8.88
C LEU A 211 -0.10 15.89 -9.44
N THR A 212 1.18 15.99 -9.09
CA THR A 212 2.08 17.06 -9.54
C THR A 212 3.53 16.59 -9.51
N ASN A 213 4.43 17.33 -10.19
CA ASN A 213 5.88 17.09 -10.18
C ASN A 213 6.56 17.40 -8.82
N LYS A 214 5.78 17.79 -7.78
CA LYS A 214 6.27 17.99 -6.41
C LYS A 214 6.03 16.75 -5.51
N TRP A 215 5.84 15.61 -6.13
CA TRP A 215 5.68 14.32 -5.48
C TRP A 215 6.98 13.51 -5.58
N LEU A 216 7.07 12.45 -4.79
CA LEU A 216 8.22 11.54 -4.83
C LEU A 216 8.43 11.01 -6.25
N SER A 217 9.69 10.94 -6.65
CA SER A 217 10.15 10.44 -7.97
C SER A 217 11.29 9.43 -7.76
N PRO A 218 11.69 8.64 -8.78
CA PRO A 218 11.23 8.70 -10.17
C PRO A 218 9.77 8.26 -10.35
N PHE A 219 9.09 8.81 -11.36
CA PHE A 219 7.69 8.49 -11.63
C PHE A 219 7.58 7.22 -12.48
N THR A 220 6.61 6.37 -12.14
CA THR A 220 6.46 5.05 -12.79
C THR A 220 6.16 5.18 -14.28
N ASP A 221 5.28 6.11 -14.68
CA ASP A 221 4.94 6.39 -16.06
C ASP A 221 6.17 6.81 -16.89
N GLU A 222 6.96 7.76 -16.40
CA GLU A 222 8.18 8.24 -17.08
C GLU A 222 9.25 7.15 -17.22
N VAL A 223 9.40 6.31 -16.21
CA VAL A 223 10.33 5.17 -16.27
C VAL A 223 9.87 4.16 -17.32
N LEU A 224 8.59 3.80 -17.35
CA LEU A 224 8.03 2.87 -18.33
C LEU A 224 8.19 3.39 -19.76
N GLU A 225 8.00 4.69 -20.02
CA GLU A 225 8.24 5.30 -21.34
C GLU A 225 9.73 5.29 -21.76
N SER A 226 10.65 5.26 -20.80
CA SER A 226 12.09 5.30 -21.07
C SER A 226 12.70 3.92 -21.33
N LEU A 227 12.24 2.89 -20.62
CA LEU A 227 12.86 1.56 -20.65
C LEU A 227 12.95 0.93 -22.06
N PRO A 228 11.94 1.02 -22.95
CA PRO A 228 12.06 0.47 -24.30
C PRO A 228 13.12 1.14 -25.16
N LYS A 229 13.47 2.41 -24.90
CA LYS A 229 14.53 3.15 -25.58
C LYS A 229 15.92 2.59 -25.25
N ASP A 230 16.05 1.99 -24.06
CA ASP A 230 17.26 1.31 -23.58
C ASP A 230 17.20 -0.21 -23.82
N ASP A 231 16.36 -0.64 -24.78
CA ASP A 231 16.12 -2.04 -25.18
C ASP A 231 15.61 -2.94 -24.03
N LYS A 232 15.00 -2.35 -22.98
CA LYS A 232 14.33 -3.06 -21.90
C LYS A 232 12.85 -3.22 -22.24
N LYS A 233 12.47 -4.41 -22.72
CA LYS A 233 11.14 -4.63 -23.33
C LYS A 233 10.25 -5.58 -22.54
N ASN A 234 10.81 -6.26 -21.53
CA ASN A 234 10.06 -7.16 -20.65
C ASN A 234 10.23 -6.69 -19.21
N VAL A 235 9.17 -6.27 -18.56
CA VAL A 235 9.22 -5.73 -17.20
C VAL A 235 8.28 -6.48 -16.27
N LEU A 236 8.70 -6.66 -15.04
CA LEU A 236 7.89 -7.18 -13.93
C LEU A 236 7.67 -6.07 -12.93
N VAL A 237 6.41 -5.82 -12.54
CA VAL A 237 6.05 -4.76 -11.61
C VAL A 237 5.57 -5.37 -10.29
N PHE A 238 6.12 -4.89 -9.18
CA PHE A 238 5.65 -5.12 -7.82
C PHE A 238 5.04 -3.83 -7.26
N SER A 239 4.03 -3.95 -6.41
CA SER A 239 3.46 -2.81 -5.67
C SER A 239 3.34 -3.10 -4.18
N PRO A 240 4.44 -3.17 -3.42
CA PRO A 240 4.43 -3.68 -2.05
C PRO A 240 3.65 -2.82 -1.04
N ALA A 241 3.34 -1.57 -1.37
CA ALA A 241 2.49 -0.72 -0.53
C ALA A 241 1.01 -1.13 -0.54
N PHE A 242 0.58 -1.89 -1.56
CA PHE A 242 -0.80 -2.33 -1.73
C PHE A 242 -0.95 -3.79 -1.29
N THR A 243 -1.47 -4.00 -0.09
CA THR A 243 -1.66 -5.36 0.45
C THR A 243 -2.88 -6.08 -0.13
N ALA A 244 -3.77 -5.35 -0.80
CA ALA A 244 -4.92 -5.88 -1.52
C ALA A 244 -5.06 -5.16 -2.87
N ASP A 245 -5.47 -5.90 -3.89
CA ASP A 245 -5.72 -5.34 -5.21
C ASP A 245 -6.87 -4.33 -5.16
N CYS A 246 -6.64 -3.23 -5.82
CA CYS A 246 -7.50 -2.06 -5.85
C CYS A 246 -7.40 -1.38 -7.22
N LEU A 247 -7.96 -0.19 -7.34
CA LEU A 247 -7.95 0.57 -8.59
C LEU A 247 -6.52 0.81 -9.10
N GLU A 248 -5.63 1.18 -8.20
CA GLU A 248 -4.25 1.55 -8.48
C GLU A 248 -3.40 0.35 -8.96
N THR A 249 -3.77 -0.86 -8.59
CA THR A 249 -3.05 -2.06 -9.03
C THR A 249 -3.67 -2.68 -10.28
N ILE A 250 -5.00 -2.75 -10.35
CA ILE A 250 -5.71 -3.42 -11.44
C ILE A 250 -5.73 -2.53 -12.68
N ILE A 251 -6.18 -1.27 -12.56
CA ILE A 251 -6.32 -0.36 -13.72
C ILE A 251 -5.01 0.37 -14.00
N GLU A 252 -4.46 1.10 -13.01
CA GLU A 252 -3.30 1.94 -13.28
C GLU A 252 -2.08 1.11 -13.71
N ILE A 253 -1.76 0.00 -13.00
CA ILE A 253 -0.62 -0.84 -13.37
C ILE A 253 -1.02 -1.88 -14.41
N GLY A 254 -2.13 -2.61 -14.18
CA GLY A 254 -2.52 -3.75 -15.00
C GLY A 254 -2.97 -3.38 -16.40
N ASP A 255 -3.64 -2.23 -16.57
CA ASP A 255 -4.18 -1.78 -17.85
C ASP A 255 -3.42 -0.55 -18.38
N GLU A 256 -3.50 0.62 -17.69
CA GLU A 256 -2.98 1.89 -18.20
C GLU A 256 -1.45 1.88 -18.39
N TYR A 257 -0.69 1.40 -17.42
CA TYR A 257 0.77 1.34 -17.53
C TYR A 257 1.25 0.26 -18.51
N LYS A 258 0.50 -0.82 -18.63
CA LYS A 258 0.77 -1.84 -19.65
C LYS A 258 0.59 -1.27 -21.05
N GLU A 259 -0.54 -0.59 -21.32
CA GLU A 259 -0.80 0.08 -22.59
C GLU A 259 0.29 1.13 -22.88
N LEU A 260 0.61 2.01 -21.91
CA LEU A 260 1.68 3.01 -22.04
C LEU A 260 3.02 2.38 -22.39
N PHE A 261 3.39 1.27 -21.74
CA PHE A 261 4.65 0.58 -21.98
C PHE A 261 4.69 -0.04 -23.39
N GLU A 262 3.60 -0.67 -23.83
CA GLU A 262 3.47 -1.25 -25.18
C GLU A 262 3.53 -0.14 -26.27
N GLU A 263 2.82 0.96 -26.09
CA GLU A 263 2.86 2.13 -26.98
C GLU A 263 4.26 2.77 -27.09
N SER A 264 5.04 2.70 -26.00
CA SER A 264 6.43 3.19 -25.95
C SER A 264 7.44 2.22 -26.59
N GLY A 265 7.00 1.05 -27.07
CA GLY A 265 7.84 0.03 -27.71
C GLY A 265 8.25 -1.12 -26.82
N GLY A 266 7.67 -1.25 -25.64
CA GLY A 266 7.76 -2.43 -24.77
C GLY A 266 7.06 -3.64 -25.39
N LYS A 267 7.30 -4.83 -24.83
CA LYS A 267 6.69 -6.07 -25.32
C LYS A 267 5.80 -6.74 -24.28
N ASN A 268 6.25 -6.79 -23.04
CA ASN A 268 5.54 -7.44 -21.98
C ASN A 268 5.71 -6.68 -20.66
N LEU A 269 4.60 -6.35 -20.03
CA LEU A 269 4.54 -5.88 -18.66
C LEU A 269 3.67 -6.86 -17.87
N ASP A 270 4.31 -7.58 -16.96
CA ASP A 270 3.62 -8.41 -15.99
C ASP A 270 3.57 -7.71 -14.63
N TYR A 271 2.52 -8.00 -13.88
CA TYR A 271 2.28 -7.45 -12.56
C TYR A 271 2.13 -8.57 -11.53
N VAL A 272 2.86 -8.44 -10.42
CA VAL A 272 2.71 -9.35 -9.29
C VAL A 272 1.50 -8.92 -8.46
N GLU A 273 0.44 -9.72 -8.47
CA GLU A 273 -0.80 -9.46 -7.74
C GLU A 273 -0.53 -9.17 -6.25
N SER A 274 -1.34 -8.32 -5.64
CA SER A 274 -1.25 -8.01 -4.21
C SER A 274 -1.46 -9.26 -3.34
N LEU A 275 -1.14 -9.17 -2.05
CA LEU A 275 -1.23 -10.29 -1.11
C LEU A 275 -2.66 -10.79 -0.92
N ASN A 276 -3.65 -9.89 -1.07
CA ASN A 276 -5.08 -10.16 -1.01
C ASN A 276 -5.47 -10.92 0.27
N TYR A 277 -6.03 -12.12 0.13
CA TYR A 277 -6.37 -12.99 1.25
C TYR A 277 -5.56 -14.30 1.25
N SER A 278 -4.29 -14.25 0.81
CA SER A 278 -3.41 -15.42 0.87
C SER A 278 -3.19 -15.90 2.32
N ASP A 279 -2.90 -17.18 2.48
CA ASP A 279 -2.71 -17.77 3.81
C ASP A 279 -1.45 -17.22 4.48
N LEU A 280 -0.38 -17.03 3.72
CA LEU A 280 0.86 -16.45 4.23
C LEU A 280 0.66 -15.00 4.70
N TRP A 281 -0.16 -14.21 3.98
CA TRP A 281 -0.50 -12.87 4.43
C TRP A 281 -1.32 -12.87 5.72
N ALA A 282 -2.28 -13.77 5.86
CA ALA A 282 -3.03 -13.93 7.10
C ALA A 282 -2.10 -14.32 8.28
N ASP A 283 -1.11 -15.19 8.03
CA ASP A 283 -0.10 -15.58 9.03
C ASP A 283 0.85 -14.43 9.38
N ALA A 284 1.19 -13.59 8.39
CA ALA A 284 1.96 -12.37 8.62
C ALA A 284 1.21 -11.38 9.52
N ILE A 285 -0.08 -11.16 9.29
CA ILE A 285 -0.91 -10.29 10.16
C ILE A 285 -0.90 -10.80 11.61
N ILE A 286 -1.04 -12.10 11.79
CA ILE A 286 -1.02 -12.71 13.14
C ILE A 286 0.35 -12.49 13.83
N ASP A 287 1.42 -12.51 13.08
CA ASP A 287 2.76 -12.23 13.59
C ASP A 287 2.94 -10.75 13.97
N ILE A 288 2.48 -9.85 13.11
CA ILE A 288 2.58 -8.39 13.29
C ILE A 288 1.81 -7.92 14.55
N ILE A 289 0.70 -8.55 14.88
CA ILE A 289 -0.13 -8.11 16.01
C ILE A 289 0.34 -8.68 17.36
N LYS A 290 1.17 -9.70 17.37
CA LYS A 290 1.76 -10.27 18.61
C LYS A 290 2.88 -9.41 19.13
#